data_7386fb3141dd70d1087ca5be9824ff1a
#
_entry.id   7386fb3141dd70d1087ca5be9824ff1a
#
_cell.length_a   1.000
_cell.length_b   1.000
_cell.length_c   1.000
_cell.angle_alpha   90.00
_cell.angle_beta   90.00
_cell.angle_gamma   90.00
#
_symmetry.space_group_name_H-M   'P 1'
#
loop_
_entity.id
_entity.type
_entity.pdbx_description
1 polymer ?
#
loop_
_entity_poly.entity_id
_entity_poly.type
_entity_poly.pdbx_seq_one_letter_code
_entity_poly.pdbx_strand_id
1 'polypeptide(L)'
;ALNLNARNFEVELRRAAEKLENGMSGFLTQPVLSAQAVGNLKKARETLGGRAKILAGILPVVSQRNAIFMENEVNGIHVDETIIQKFEGLDRAAGEELGLEVSVQAAKAAAPYADGFYLMTPFNRVALMERLIARLRTEVTD
;
A
#
# COMPACT_ATOMS: atom_id res chain seq x y z
N ALA A 1 2.51 6.52 -11.76
CA ALA A 1 2.14 5.51 -10.75
C ALA A 1 2.56 4.12 -11.20
N LEU A 2 2.74 3.23 -10.25
CA LEU A 2 2.98 1.80 -10.47
C LEU A 2 1.80 1.03 -9.87
N ASN A 3 0.98 0.40 -10.73
CA ASN A 3 -0.20 -0.33 -10.29
C ASN A 3 0.15 -1.77 -9.90
N LEU A 4 0.33 -2.00 -8.60
CA LEU A 4 0.64 -3.33 -8.05
C LEU A 4 -0.51 -4.33 -8.19
N ASN A 5 -1.70 -3.88 -8.53
CA ASN A 5 -2.90 -4.71 -8.68
C ASN A 5 -3.35 -4.81 -10.15
N ALA A 6 -2.47 -4.47 -11.10
CA ALA A 6 -2.78 -4.59 -12.52
C ALA A 6 -3.10 -6.04 -12.89
N ARG A 7 -4.13 -6.23 -13.70
CA ARG A 7 -4.54 -7.56 -14.17
C ARG A 7 -3.40 -8.30 -14.88
N ASN A 8 -2.59 -7.59 -15.67
CA ASN A 8 -1.39 -8.10 -16.29
C ASN A 8 -0.18 -7.31 -15.81
N PHE A 9 0.44 -7.79 -14.75
CA PHE A 9 1.55 -7.08 -14.12
C PHE A 9 2.81 -7.04 -14.98
N GLU A 10 3.02 -8.01 -15.86
CA GLU A 10 4.15 -7.99 -16.81
C GLU A 10 4.07 -6.78 -17.75
N VAL A 11 2.87 -6.43 -18.19
CA VAL A 11 2.64 -5.23 -19.02
C VAL A 11 2.92 -3.98 -18.21
N GLU A 12 2.50 -3.95 -16.94
CA GLU A 12 2.76 -2.81 -16.05
C GLU A 12 4.27 -2.61 -15.83
N LEU A 13 5.01 -3.69 -15.60
CA LEU A 13 6.47 -3.64 -15.45
C LEU A 13 7.17 -3.13 -16.71
N ARG A 14 6.76 -3.61 -17.88
CA ARG A 14 7.33 -3.14 -19.15
C ARG A 14 7.10 -1.64 -19.33
N ARG A 15 5.90 -1.15 -19.04
CA ARG A 15 5.59 0.28 -19.08
C ARG A 15 6.42 1.09 -18.09
N ALA A 16 6.65 0.54 -16.89
CA ALA A 16 7.51 1.17 -15.89
C ALA A 16 8.95 1.28 -16.39
N ALA A 17 9.50 0.21 -16.98
CA ALA A 17 10.83 0.21 -17.57
C ALA A 17 10.96 1.25 -18.70
N GLU A 18 9.97 1.33 -19.61
CA GLU A 18 9.91 2.32 -20.66
C GLU A 18 9.91 3.76 -20.10
N LYS A 19 9.17 4.00 -19.01
CA LYS A 19 9.15 5.32 -18.36
C LYS A 19 10.52 5.69 -17.79
N LEU A 20 11.24 4.74 -17.19
CA LEU A 20 12.60 4.98 -16.72
C LEU A 20 13.56 5.32 -17.86
N GLU A 21 13.46 4.63 -18.98
CA GLU A 21 14.25 4.93 -20.18
C GLU A 21 13.96 6.33 -20.73
N ASN A 22 12.75 6.83 -20.53
CA ASN A 22 12.32 8.17 -20.95
C ASN A 22 12.47 9.24 -19.85
N GLY A 23 13.29 9.00 -18.84
CA GLY A 23 13.71 10.02 -17.88
C GLY A 23 12.98 10.03 -16.54
N MET A 24 12.06 9.08 -16.29
CA MET A 24 11.47 8.95 -14.96
C MET A 24 12.48 8.34 -13.98
N SER A 25 12.44 8.77 -12.73
CA SER A 25 13.35 8.31 -11.69
C SER A 25 12.64 7.55 -10.55
N GLY A 26 11.32 7.58 -10.50
CA GLY A 26 10.59 6.93 -9.42
C GLY A 26 9.10 6.76 -9.64
N PHE A 27 8.50 5.98 -8.76
CA PHE A 27 7.09 5.61 -8.81
C PHE A 27 6.44 5.69 -7.43
N LEU A 28 5.18 6.12 -7.41
CA LEU A 28 4.27 5.91 -6.29
C LEU A 28 3.39 4.70 -6.64
N THR A 29 3.23 3.77 -5.70
CA THR A 29 2.38 2.59 -5.93
C THR A 29 0.93 2.86 -5.53
N GLN A 30 0.03 1.99 -5.97
CA GLN A 30 -1.30 1.88 -5.36
C GLN A 30 -1.17 1.37 -3.93
N PRO A 31 -2.19 1.57 -3.05
CA PRO A 31 -2.13 1.08 -1.68
C PRO A 31 -1.85 -0.41 -1.58
N VAL A 32 -0.99 -0.77 -0.64
CA VAL A 32 -0.63 -2.17 -0.36
C VAL A 32 -1.62 -2.72 0.67
N LEU A 33 -2.60 -3.50 0.22
CA LEU A 33 -3.67 -4.09 1.03
C LEU A 33 -3.89 -5.57 0.69
N SER A 34 -2.93 -6.20 0.00
CA SER A 34 -3.01 -7.60 -0.38
C SER A 34 -1.64 -8.24 -0.46
N ALA A 35 -1.60 -9.56 -0.30
CA ALA A 35 -0.38 -10.35 -0.52
C ALA A 35 0.09 -10.24 -1.97
N GLN A 36 -0.84 -10.16 -2.92
CA GLN A 36 -0.52 -9.98 -4.34
C GLN A 36 0.22 -8.66 -4.58
N ALA A 37 -0.21 -7.58 -3.95
CA ALA A 37 0.47 -6.28 -4.08
C ALA A 37 1.91 -6.34 -3.58
N VAL A 38 2.15 -7.01 -2.45
CA VAL A 38 3.51 -7.23 -1.91
C VAL A 38 4.35 -8.08 -2.86
N GLY A 39 3.81 -9.17 -3.38
CA GLY A 39 4.49 -10.03 -4.36
C GLY A 39 4.86 -9.27 -5.64
N ASN A 40 3.96 -8.45 -6.14
CA ASN A 40 4.19 -7.62 -7.32
C ASN A 40 5.20 -6.50 -7.05
N LEU A 41 5.19 -5.92 -5.84
CA LEU A 41 6.22 -4.95 -5.43
C LEU A 41 7.62 -5.58 -5.41
N LYS A 42 7.74 -6.78 -4.86
CA LYS A 42 8.99 -7.55 -4.90
C LYS A 42 9.46 -7.76 -6.34
N LYS A 43 8.56 -8.22 -7.20
CA LYS A 43 8.85 -8.45 -8.61
C LYS A 43 9.29 -7.16 -9.33
N ALA A 44 8.63 -6.03 -9.03
CA ALA A 44 9.02 -4.73 -9.56
C ALA A 44 10.44 -4.34 -9.11
N ARG A 45 10.76 -4.53 -7.84
CA ARG A 45 12.12 -4.25 -7.34
C ARG A 45 13.17 -5.11 -8.02
N GLU A 46 12.91 -6.40 -8.18
CA GLU A 46 13.83 -7.32 -8.86
C GLU A 46 14.04 -6.95 -10.34
N THR A 47 12.97 -6.54 -11.02
CA THR A 47 13.02 -6.19 -12.46
C THR A 47 13.64 -4.82 -12.70
N LEU A 48 13.27 -3.80 -11.93
CA LEU A 48 13.71 -2.42 -12.13
C LEU A 48 15.04 -2.11 -11.44
N GLY A 49 15.40 -2.91 -10.44
CA GLY A 49 16.64 -2.73 -9.68
C GLY A 49 16.70 -1.38 -8.97
N GLY A 50 17.89 -0.87 -8.76
CA GLY A 50 18.13 0.42 -8.11
C GLY A 50 17.90 1.64 -9.01
N ARG A 51 17.54 1.44 -10.28
CA ARG A 51 17.27 2.54 -11.23
C ARG A 51 16.03 3.35 -10.88
N ALA A 52 15.09 2.74 -10.16
CA ALA A 52 13.83 3.36 -9.79
C ALA A 52 13.73 3.57 -8.28
N LYS A 53 13.34 4.75 -7.85
CA LYS A 53 12.85 4.97 -6.49
C LYS A 53 11.37 4.55 -6.43
N ILE A 54 11.02 3.73 -5.45
CA ILE A 54 9.65 3.23 -5.26
C ILE A 54 9.16 3.62 -3.88
N LEU A 55 8.08 4.40 -3.83
CA LEU A 55 7.38 4.70 -2.59
C LEU A 55 6.10 3.86 -2.54
N ALA A 56 6.02 2.98 -1.56
CA ALA A 56 4.84 2.14 -1.36
C ALA A 56 3.70 2.94 -0.73
N GLY A 57 2.52 2.85 -1.31
CA GLY A 57 1.33 3.53 -0.80
C GLY A 57 0.76 2.83 0.42
N ILE A 58 0.53 3.58 1.50
CA ILE A 58 -0.10 3.08 2.71
C ILE A 58 -1.36 3.91 2.97
N LEU A 59 -2.50 3.24 3.00
CA LEU A 59 -3.80 3.83 3.22
C LEU A 59 -4.52 3.04 4.32
N PRO A 60 -4.70 3.60 5.52
CA PRO A 60 -5.42 2.89 6.57
C PRO A 60 -6.87 2.62 6.20
N VAL A 61 -7.28 1.37 6.28
CA VAL A 61 -8.67 0.95 6.26
C VAL A 61 -9.20 1.10 7.69
N VAL A 62 -10.38 1.65 7.87
CA VAL A 62 -10.89 1.98 9.21
C VAL A 62 -12.19 1.24 9.58
N SER A 63 -12.79 0.53 8.64
CA SER A 63 -14.01 -0.26 8.85
C SER A 63 -14.17 -1.31 7.76
N GLN A 64 -15.01 -2.31 8.01
CA GLN A 64 -15.38 -3.29 7.00
C GLN A 64 -16.02 -2.63 5.77
N ARG A 65 -16.94 -1.69 6.01
CA ARG A 65 -17.59 -0.95 4.92
C ARG A 65 -16.57 -0.19 4.06
N ASN A 66 -15.58 0.42 4.70
CA ASN A 66 -14.51 1.13 4.00
C ASN A 66 -13.65 0.16 3.17
N ALA A 67 -13.31 -1.00 3.73
CA ALA A 67 -12.55 -2.03 3.02
C ALA A 67 -13.30 -2.55 1.78
N ILE A 68 -14.59 -2.84 1.93
CA ILE A 68 -15.45 -3.30 0.84
C ILE A 68 -15.58 -2.21 -0.24
N PHE A 69 -15.75 -0.96 0.17
CA PHE A 69 -15.79 0.16 -0.78
C PHE A 69 -14.51 0.26 -1.60
N MET A 70 -13.35 0.15 -0.95
CA MET A 70 -12.07 0.19 -1.65
C MET A 70 -11.92 -0.94 -2.65
N GLU A 71 -12.31 -2.17 -2.27
CA GLU A 71 -12.24 -3.33 -3.16
C GLU A 71 -13.15 -3.17 -4.38
N ASN A 72 -14.37 -2.71 -4.18
CA ASN A 72 -15.39 -2.73 -5.23
C ASN A 72 -15.44 -1.46 -6.09
N GLU A 73 -15.15 -0.31 -5.49
CA GLU A 73 -15.42 0.99 -6.13
C GLU A 73 -14.16 1.78 -6.51
N VAL A 74 -13.00 1.41 -5.97
CA VAL A 74 -11.76 2.14 -6.27
C VAL A 74 -10.88 1.34 -7.20
N ASN A 75 -10.78 1.80 -8.43
CA ASN A 75 -9.95 1.14 -9.45
C ASN A 75 -8.48 1.08 -9.03
N GLY A 76 -7.88 -0.09 -9.21
CA GLY A 76 -6.45 -0.29 -8.91
C GLY A 76 -6.15 -0.61 -7.46
N ILE A 77 -7.15 -0.71 -6.59
CA ILE A 77 -6.99 -1.18 -5.22
C ILE A 77 -7.59 -2.59 -5.10
N HIS A 78 -6.83 -3.49 -4.50
CA HIS A 78 -7.30 -4.81 -4.12
C HIS A 78 -7.06 -5.00 -2.62
N VAL A 79 -8.11 -5.37 -1.89
CA VAL A 79 -8.07 -5.64 -0.46
C VAL A 79 -8.31 -7.12 -0.23
N ASP A 80 -7.37 -7.81 0.40
CA ASP A 80 -7.52 -9.22 0.72
C ASP A 80 -8.78 -9.48 1.56
N GLU A 81 -9.51 -10.53 1.24
CA GLU A 81 -10.72 -10.93 1.95
C GLU A 81 -10.45 -11.14 3.46
N THR A 82 -9.28 -11.66 3.81
CA THR A 82 -8.86 -11.82 5.20
C THR A 82 -8.78 -10.50 5.96
N ILE A 83 -8.39 -9.42 5.28
CA ILE A 83 -8.39 -8.07 5.86
C ILE A 83 -9.81 -7.59 6.06
N ILE A 84 -10.66 -7.72 5.04
CA ILE A 84 -12.07 -7.31 5.11
C ILE A 84 -12.78 -7.98 6.29
N GLN A 85 -12.59 -9.29 6.46
CA GLN A 85 -13.22 -10.07 7.52
C GLN A 85 -12.78 -9.64 8.92
N LYS A 86 -11.53 -9.23 9.10
CA LYS A 86 -11.02 -8.76 10.40
C LYS A 86 -11.75 -7.53 10.95
N PHE A 87 -12.35 -6.73 10.07
CA PHE A 87 -13.09 -5.53 10.48
C PHE A 87 -14.55 -5.80 10.83
N GLU A 88 -15.05 -7.03 10.65
CA GLU A 88 -16.43 -7.38 10.94
C GLU A 88 -16.80 -7.12 12.40
N GLY A 89 -17.90 -6.39 12.62
CA GLY A 89 -18.45 -6.15 13.96
C GLY A 89 -17.67 -5.16 14.82
N LEU A 90 -16.63 -4.51 14.30
CA LEU A 90 -15.85 -3.55 15.06
C LEU A 90 -16.52 -2.17 15.11
N ASP A 91 -16.45 -1.53 16.29
CA ASP A 91 -16.83 -0.13 16.43
C ASP A 91 -15.75 0.80 15.83
N ARG A 92 -16.00 2.12 15.87
CA ARG A 92 -15.09 3.09 15.28
C ARG A 92 -13.68 3.03 15.88
N ALA A 93 -13.59 2.96 17.20
CA ALA A 93 -12.30 2.95 17.89
C ALA A 93 -11.50 1.67 17.58
N ALA A 94 -12.14 0.51 17.64
CA ALA A 94 -11.53 -0.77 17.30
C ALA A 94 -11.14 -0.84 15.82
N GLY A 95 -11.96 -0.28 14.93
CA GLY A 95 -11.65 -0.18 13.50
C GLY A 95 -10.41 0.66 13.22
N GLU A 96 -10.25 1.79 13.90
CA GLU A 96 -9.04 2.61 13.77
C GLU A 96 -7.79 1.89 14.29
N GLU A 97 -7.88 1.22 15.44
CA GLU A 97 -6.75 0.44 15.97
C GLU A 97 -6.33 -0.68 15.02
N LEU A 98 -7.29 -1.43 14.50
CA LEU A 98 -6.99 -2.47 13.52
C LEU A 98 -6.42 -1.88 12.23
N GLY A 99 -6.94 -0.75 11.78
CA GLY A 99 -6.45 -0.03 10.61
C GLY A 99 -4.98 0.39 10.76
N LEU A 100 -4.58 0.85 11.93
CA LEU A 100 -3.17 1.13 12.24
C LEU A 100 -2.33 -0.15 12.14
N GLU A 101 -2.78 -1.23 12.75
CA GLU A 101 -2.04 -2.49 12.75
C GLU A 101 -1.88 -3.06 11.35
N VAL A 102 -2.96 -3.10 10.56
CA VAL A 102 -2.93 -3.55 9.17
C VAL A 102 -1.96 -2.69 8.34
N SER A 103 -1.98 -1.37 8.53
CA SER A 103 -1.09 -0.44 7.82
C SER A 103 0.38 -0.66 8.19
N VAL A 104 0.68 -0.90 9.46
CA VAL A 104 2.05 -1.19 9.91
C VAL A 104 2.53 -2.52 9.35
N GLN A 105 1.69 -3.55 9.34
CA GLN A 105 2.04 -4.85 8.76
C GLN A 105 2.27 -4.73 7.25
N ALA A 106 1.44 -3.97 6.54
CA ALA A 106 1.64 -3.71 5.12
C ALA A 106 2.98 -3.00 4.85
N ALA A 107 3.31 -2.00 5.66
CA ALA A 107 4.58 -1.30 5.55
C ALA A 107 5.78 -2.21 5.84
N LYS A 108 5.70 -3.06 6.87
CA LYS A 108 6.75 -4.05 7.16
C LYS A 108 6.95 -5.01 6.00
N ALA A 109 5.88 -5.49 5.39
CA ALA A 109 5.96 -6.39 4.24
C ALA A 109 6.53 -5.71 3.00
N ALA A 110 6.24 -4.43 2.78
CA ALA A 110 6.72 -3.66 1.65
C ALA A 110 8.16 -3.12 1.82
N ALA A 111 8.60 -2.89 3.05
CA ALA A 111 9.87 -2.24 3.36
C ALA A 111 11.09 -2.84 2.64
N PRO A 112 11.26 -4.17 2.52
CA PRO A 112 12.42 -4.74 1.82
C PRO A 112 12.50 -4.36 0.33
N TYR A 113 11.40 -3.94 -0.27
CA TYR A 113 11.27 -3.71 -1.71
C TYR A 113 11.01 -2.25 -2.08
N ALA A 114 10.78 -1.38 -1.11
CA ALA A 114 10.50 0.04 -1.31
C ALA A 114 11.61 0.92 -0.75
N ASP A 115 11.76 2.10 -1.30
CA ASP A 115 12.70 3.12 -0.78
C ASP A 115 12.05 3.97 0.32
N GLY A 116 10.76 3.90 0.47
CA GLY A 116 9.99 4.60 1.48
C GLY A 116 8.51 4.42 1.28
N PHE A 117 7.72 5.21 1.99
CA PHE A 117 6.26 5.15 1.94
C PHE A 117 5.68 6.51 1.63
N TYR A 118 4.54 6.53 0.95
CA TYR A 118 3.69 7.70 0.95
C TYR A 118 2.35 7.36 1.61
N LEU A 119 1.86 8.26 2.44
CA LEU A 119 0.74 7.99 3.30
C LEU A 119 -0.49 8.76 2.81
N MET A 120 -1.62 8.07 2.75
CA MET A 120 -2.90 8.63 2.36
C MET A 120 -3.84 8.66 3.55
N THR A 121 -4.49 9.80 3.77
CA THR A 121 -5.38 9.99 4.92
C THR A 121 -6.81 9.60 4.56
N PRO A 122 -7.41 8.61 5.25
CA PRO A 122 -8.82 8.34 5.05
C PRO A 122 -9.66 9.39 5.79
N PHE A 123 -10.64 9.99 5.11
CA PHE A 123 -11.65 10.87 5.71
C PHE A 123 -11.09 12.00 6.61
N ASN A 124 -9.95 12.61 6.25
CA ASN A 124 -9.30 13.66 7.02
C ASN A 124 -8.97 13.30 8.48
N ARG A 125 -8.68 12.03 8.76
CA ARG A 125 -8.34 11.54 10.10
C ARG A 125 -6.88 11.84 10.48
N VAL A 126 -6.57 13.11 10.72
CA VAL A 126 -5.20 13.57 10.99
C VAL A 126 -4.58 12.87 12.19
N ALA A 127 -5.31 12.76 13.30
CA ALA A 127 -4.81 12.10 14.51
C ALA A 127 -4.44 10.63 14.27
N LEU A 128 -5.21 9.92 13.42
CA LEU A 128 -4.88 8.55 13.01
C LEU A 128 -3.55 8.52 12.25
N MET A 129 -3.32 9.48 11.37
CA MET A 129 -2.10 9.55 10.58
C MET A 129 -0.88 9.91 11.43
N GLU A 130 -1.02 10.78 12.42
CA GLU A 130 0.05 11.08 13.38
C GLU A 130 0.50 9.81 14.12
N ARG A 131 -0.46 9.01 14.58
CA ARG A 131 -0.18 7.72 15.23
C ARG A 131 0.49 6.74 14.28
N LEU A 132 0.04 6.68 13.03
CA LEU A 132 0.65 5.82 12.03
C LEU A 132 2.10 6.21 11.76
N ILE A 133 2.36 7.51 11.56
CA ILE A 133 3.73 8.02 11.33
C ILE A 133 4.65 7.65 12.49
N ALA A 134 4.18 7.85 13.72
CA ALA A 134 4.96 7.52 14.93
C ALA A 134 5.32 6.03 14.95
N ARG A 135 4.35 5.16 14.69
CA ARG A 135 4.58 3.71 14.64
C ARG A 135 5.51 3.28 13.51
N LEU A 136 5.36 3.86 12.32
CA LEU A 136 6.24 3.54 11.19
C LEU A 136 7.69 3.93 11.47
N ARG A 137 7.92 5.06 12.10
CA ARG A 137 9.27 5.52 12.48
C ARG A 137 9.95 4.61 13.49
N THR A 138 9.19 4.02 14.40
CA THR A 138 9.74 3.16 15.45
C THR A 138 9.81 1.68 15.05
N GLU A 139 8.90 1.22 14.20
CA GLU A 139 8.74 -0.21 13.90
C GLU A 139 9.24 -0.64 12.53
N VAL A 140 9.40 0.29 11.59
CA VAL A 140 9.65 -0.05 10.18
C VAL A 140 10.89 0.61 9.59
N THR A 141 11.24 1.83 9.99
CA THR A 141 12.31 2.62 9.34
C THR A 141 13.64 2.62 10.07
N ASP A 142 13.88 1.66 10.91
CA ASP A 142 15.17 1.52 11.60
C ASP A 142 16.29 1.03 10.66
#